data_599acedec4e2e496e7c124568699854f
#
_entry.id   599acedec4e2e496e7c124568699854f
#
_cell.length_a   1.000
_cell.length_b   1.000
_cell.length_c   1.000
_cell.angle_alpha   90.00
_cell.angle_beta   90.00
_cell.angle_gamma   90.00
#
_symmetry.space_group_name_H-M   'P 1'
#
loop_
_entity.id
_entity.type
_entity.pdbx_description
1 polymer ?
#
loop_
_entity_poly.entity_id
_entity_poly.type
_entity_poly.pdbx_seq_one_letter_code
_entity_poly.pdbx_strand_id
1 'polypeptide(L)'
;MEQNFFPQRPTVTPTIYAYRLLGVDSHKGYLKVGYTDRTAKERIDEQLHTSKIRYEIVLTESAMTNDGSCFTDKNVHKLLERKGFHRLNPLDKTDEWFDCSMEDVKAAILSLRTGSENVENRTQSFGMRPEQFRAVEQTKSYFEQAVKEEPNRIPKFLWNAKMRFGKTFASYQLAKKMNLSRILAVSYTHLRAHETD
;
A
#
# COMPACT_ATOMS: atom_id res chain seq x y z
N MET A 1 20.32 -18.76 45.49
CA MET A 1 20.55 -17.53 44.73
C MET A 1 21.34 -17.94 43.49
N GLU A 2 20.66 -18.11 42.37
CA GLU A 2 21.33 -18.36 41.09
C GLU A 2 21.96 -17.06 40.61
N GLN A 3 23.28 -17.02 40.63
CA GLN A 3 24.04 -15.92 40.01
C GLN A 3 23.97 -16.11 38.51
N ASN A 4 23.15 -15.28 37.81
CA ASN A 4 23.17 -15.15 36.35
C ASN A 4 24.55 -14.60 35.94
N PHE A 5 25.43 -15.50 35.51
CA PHE A 5 26.82 -15.20 35.16
C PHE A 5 26.96 -14.42 33.83
N PHE A 6 25.90 -14.33 33.07
CA PHE A 6 25.86 -13.55 31.82
C PHE A 6 24.97 -12.32 31.98
N PRO A 7 25.50 -11.11 31.67
CA PRO A 7 24.63 -9.92 31.63
C PRO A 7 23.51 -10.17 30.61
N GLN A 8 22.28 -10.02 31.05
CA GLN A 8 21.14 -10.11 30.16
C GLN A 8 21.32 -9.06 29.07
N ARG A 9 21.34 -9.50 27.82
CA ARG A 9 21.32 -8.55 26.68
C ARG A 9 20.02 -7.77 26.78
N PRO A 10 20.07 -6.44 26.64
CA PRO A 10 18.83 -5.65 26.57
C PRO A 10 17.97 -6.21 25.43
N THR A 11 16.70 -6.40 25.70
CA THR A 11 15.74 -6.85 24.69
C THR A 11 15.59 -5.74 23.67
N VAL A 12 16.31 -5.82 22.57
CA VAL A 12 16.20 -4.89 21.45
C VAL A 12 14.92 -5.24 20.70
N THR A 13 14.00 -4.31 20.61
CA THR A 13 12.77 -4.49 19.82
C THR A 13 12.87 -3.60 18.59
N PRO A 14 13.30 -4.15 17.43
CA PRO A 14 13.38 -3.38 16.20
C PRO A 14 11.98 -2.88 15.83
N THR A 15 11.86 -1.56 15.66
CA THR A 15 10.56 -0.89 15.52
C THR A 15 10.61 0.10 14.37
N ILE A 16 9.61 0.04 13.48
CA ILE A 16 9.29 1.13 12.55
C ILE A 16 8.30 2.04 13.23
N TYR A 17 8.55 3.34 13.16
CA TYR A 17 7.63 4.36 13.65
C TYR A 17 7.31 5.36 12.56
N ALA A 18 6.13 5.95 12.64
CA ALA A 18 5.77 7.10 11.83
C ALA A 18 5.15 8.19 12.69
N TYR A 19 5.52 9.45 12.42
CA TYR A 19 4.97 10.60 13.10
C TYR A 19 4.76 11.78 12.16
N ARG A 20 3.93 12.71 12.58
CA ARG A 20 3.72 14.01 11.91
C ARG A 20 4.07 15.17 12.83
N LEU A 21 4.50 16.27 12.24
CA LEU A 21 4.70 17.52 12.94
C LEU A 21 3.39 18.29 13.06
N LEU A 22 3.19 18.94 14.19
CA LEU A 22 2.02 19.76 14.46
C LEU A 22 2.39 21.24 14.36
N GLY A 23 1.63 22.00 13.55
CA GLY A 23 1.84 23.44 13.38
C GLY A 23 3.03 23.81 12.49
N VAL A 24 3.46 22.91 11.60
CA VAL A 24 4.51 23.16 10.61
C VAL A 24 3.93 22.99 9.21
N ASP A 25 3.60 24.09 8.55
CA ASP A 25 2.89 24.06 7.26
C ASP A 25 3.67 23.38 6.14
N SER A 26 5.01 23.47 6.15
CA SER A 26 5.88 22.82 5.16
C SER A 26 5.80 21.27 5.19
N HIS A 27 5.38 20.70 6.31
CA HIS A 27 5.26 19.25 6.52
C HIS A 27 3.80 18.75 6.60
N LYS A 28 2.86 19.63 6.28
CA LYS A 28 1.44 19.30 6.33
C LYS A 28 1.10 18.23 5.28
N GLY A 29 0.53 17.11 5.72
CA GLY A 29 0.20 15.97 4.85
C GLY A 29 1.34 14.98 4.68
N TYR A 30 2.50 15.20 5.31
CA TYR A 30 3.63 14.29 5.28
C TYR A 30 3.76 13.53 6.60
N LEU A 31 4.22 12.27 6.50
CA LEU A 31 4.63 11.45 7.63
C LEU A 31 6.14 11.19 7.55
N LYS A 32 6.83 11.36 8.66
CA LYS A 32 8.19 10.84 8.78
C LYS A 32 8.14 9.38 9.18
N VAL A 33 8.84 8.55 8.41
CA VAL A 33 8.95 7.11 8.66
C VAL A 33 10.38 6.78 9.03
N GLY A 34 10.58 6.25 10.23
CA GLY A 34 11.91 5.94 10.76
C GLY A 34 11.98 4.57 11.42
N TYR A 35 13.21 4.19 11.76
CA TYR A 35 13.54 2.96 12.48
C TYR A 35 14.22 3.27 13.82
N THR A 36 13.94 2.44 14.82
CA THR A 36 14.65 2.47 16.10
C THR A 36 14.71 1.07 16.70
N ASP A 37 15.74 0.83 17.48
CA ASP A 37 15.91 -0.31 18.37
C ASP A 37 15.52 -0.02 19.82
N ARG A 38 15.10 1.24 20.08
CA ARG A 38 14.61 1.74 21.37
C ARG A 38 13.14 2.19 21.24
N THR A 39 12.63 2.94 22.17
CA THR A 39 11.27 3.49 22.04
C THR A 39 11.22 4.59 20.97
N ALA A 40 10.14 4.59 20.19
CA ALA A 40 9.92 5.61 19.16
C ALA A 40 9.95 7.04 19.76
N LYS A 41 9.38 7.20 20.95
CA LYS A 41 9.33 8.48 21.64
C LYS A 41 10.74 9.02 21.93
N GLU A 42 11.60 8.22 22.55
CA GLU A 42 12.99 8.62 22.85
C GLU A 42 13.73 9.05 21.58
N ARG A 43 13.57 8.27 20.51
CA ARG A 43 14.22 8.57 19.23
C ARG A 43 13.74 9.88 18.61
N ILE A 44 12.44 10.14 18.66
CA ILE A 44 11.86 11.38 18.12
C ILE A 44 12.24 12.58 19.00
N ASP A 45 12.20 12.42 20.32
CA ASP A 45 12.59 13.47 21.26
C ASP A 45 14.07 13.87 21.06
N GLU A 46 14.97 12.90 20.81
CA GLU A 46 16.36 13.18 20.45
C GLU A 46 16.48 13.98 19.14
N GLN A 47 15.69 13.62 18.12
CA GLN A 47 15.72 14.30 16.80
C GLN A 47 15.17 15.73 16.87
N LEU A 48 14.16 15.96 17.69
CA LEU A 48 13.46 17.25 17.80
C LEU A 48 13.89 18.08 19.00
N HIS A 49 14.86 17.61 19.78
CA HIS A 49 15.29 18.19 21.06
C HIS A 49 15.57 19.71 21.00
N THR A 50 16.14 20.20 19.91
CA THR A 50 16.49 21.63 19.75
C THR A 50 15.34 22.47 19.18
N SER A 51 14.39 21.86 18.47
CA SER A 51 13.36 22.60 17.71
C SER A 51 12.10 22.92 18.52
N LYS A 52 11.87 22.21 19.62
CA LYS A 52 10.63 22.30 20.44
C LYS A 52 9.33 22.16 19.65
N ILE A 53 9.40 21.56 18.46
CA ILE A 53 8.24 21.34 17.61
C ILE A 53 7.39 20.21 18.20
N ARG A 54 6.08 20.43 18.26
CA ARG A 54 5.13 19.39 18.69
C ARG A 54 4.95 18.36 17.57
N TYR A 55 4.83 17.11 17.96
CA TYR A 55 4.63 16.00 17.05
C TYR A 55 3.55 15.05 17.58
N GLU A 56 3.06 14.19 16.69
CA GLU A 56 2.13 13.11 17.02
C GLU A 56 2.63 11.81 16.40
N ILE A 57 2.87 10.80 17.24
CA ILE A 57 3.20 9.45 16.75
C ILE A 57 1.89 8.82 16.25
N VAL A 58 1.84 8.48 14.96
CA VAL A 58 0.66 7.88 14.33
C VAL A 58 0.80 6.37 14.19
N LEU A 59 2.03 5.85 14.20
CA LEU A 59 2.30 4.43 14.03
C LEU A 59 3.53 3.99 14.81
N THR A 60 3.46 2.81 15.40
CA THR A 60 4.59 2.08 15.98
C THR A 60 4.35 0.59 15.74
N GLU A 61 5.21 -0.06 14.96
CA GLU A 61 5.07 -1.45 14.54
C GLU A 61 6.41 -2.19 14.61
N SER A 62 6.36 -3.48 14.92
CA SER A 62 7.57 -4.32 14.91
C SER A 62 8.17 -4.42 13.51
N ALA A 63 9.49 -4.24 13.42
CA ALA A 63 10.27 -4.37 12.19
C ALA A 63 10.78 -5.80 11.95
N MET A 64 10.08 -6.80 12.48
CA MET A 64 10.41 -8.21 12.30
C MET A 64 9.54 -8.86 11.23
N THR A 65 10.15 -9.67 10.39
CA THR A 65 9.45 -10.52 9.42
C THR A 65 8.97 -11.81 10.08
N ASN A 66 8.10 -12.56 9.40
CA ASN A 66 7.56 -13.82 9.93
C ASN A 66 8.63 -14.93 10.05
N ASP A 67 9.74 -14.82 9.33
CA ASP A 67 10.87 -15.74 9.39
C ASP A 67 11.90 -15.38 10.49
N GLY A 68 11.64 -14.30 11.25
CA GLY A 68 12.50 -13.84 12.33
C GLY A 68 13.64 -12.91 11.90
N SER A 69 13.75 -12.55 10.62
CA SER A 69 14.67 -11.51 10.17
C SER A 69 14.12 -10.11 10.46
N CYS A 70 14.97 -9.08 10.35
CA CYS A 70 14.57 -7.70 10.57
C CYS A 70 14.70 -6.90 9.28
N PHE A 71 13.79 -5.93 9.11
CA PHE A 71 13.88 -4.91 8.06
C PHE A 71 14.04 -3.52 8.69
N THR A 72 14.45 -2.56 7.91
CA THR A 72 14.68 -1.19 8.35
C THR A 72 13.72 -0.23 7.64
N ASP A 73 13.72 1.04 8.07
CA ASP A 73 13.03 2.14 7.39
C ASP A 73 13.37 2.22 5.89
N LYS A 74 14.63 1.96 5.51
CA LYS A 74 15.05 1.95 4.09
C LYS A 74 14.26 0.95 3.24
N ASN A 75 13.87 -0.18 3.81
CA ASN A 75 13.03 -1.15 3.12
C ASN A 75 11.60 -0.62 2.94
N VAL A 76 11.06 0.02 3.99
CA VAL A 76 9.73 0.67 3.94
C VAL A 76 9.74 1.82 2.93
N HIS A 77 10.76 2.69 2.96
CA HIS A 77 10.92 3.81 2.01
C HIS A 77 10.92 3.34 0.57
N LYS A 78 11.70 2.29 0.23
CA LYS A 78 11.70 1.70 -1.11
C LYS A 78 10.33 1.22 -1.55
N LEU A 79 9.54 0.63 -0.66
CA LEU A 79 8.18 0.19 -0.98
C LEU A 79 7.22 1.37 -1.18
N LEU A 80 7.32 2.42 -0.35
CA LEU A 80 6.52 3.63 -0.52
C LEU A 80 6.83 4.29 -1.87
N GLU A 81 8.10 4.46 -2.23
CA GLU A 81 8.51 4.98 -3.54
C GLU A 81 7.99 4.12 -4.70
N ARG A 82 8.09 2.79 -4.61
CA ARG A 82 7.54 1.88 -5.63
C ARG A 82 6.02 1.97 -5.76
N LYS A 83 5.33 2.31 -4.68
CA LYS A 83 3.88 2.56 -4.69
C LYS A 83 3.51 3.95 -5.22
N GLY A 84 4.50 4.82 -5.46
CA GLY A 84 4.33 6.15 -6.04
C GLY A 84 4.17 7.28 -5.02
N PHE A 85 4.48 7.04 -3.74
CA PHE A 85 4.57 8.11 -2.74
C PHE A 85 5.88 8.86 -2.90
N HIS A 86 5.84 10.17 -2.73
CA HIS A 86 6.98 11.04 -2.94
C HIS A 86 7.56 11.53 -1.62
N ARG A 87 8.86 11.77 -1.61
CA ARG A 87 9.51 12.44 -0.49
C ARG A 87 9.20 13.94 -0.52
N LEU A 88 9.22 14.56 0.64
CA LEU A 88 9.08 16.01 0.75
C LEU A 88 10.16 16.73 -0.08
N ASN A 89 11.39 16.22 -0.04
CA ASN A 89 12.47 16.65 -0.92
C ASN A 89 12.89 15.49 -1.86
N PRO A 90 12.33 15.39 -3.08
CA PRO A 90 12.62 14.29 -4.01
C PRO A 90 14.08 14.17 -4.45
N LEU A 91 14.86 15.25 -4.33
CA LEU A 91 16.30 15.28 -4.68
C LEU A 91 17.18 14.76 -3.55
N ASP A 92 16.68 14.75 -2.33
CA ASP A 92 17.40 14.25 -1.16
C ASP A 92 16.94 12.83 -0.80
N LYS A 93 17.73 11.83 -1.17
CA LYS A 93 17.46 10.43 -0.85
C LYS A 93 17.57 10.10 0.65
N THR A 94 18.07 11.02 1.45
CA THR A 94 18.14 10.88 2.92
C THR A 94 16.91 11.45 3.62
N ASP A 95 16.05 12.16 2.88
CA ASP A 95 14.76 12.64 3.40
C ASP A 95 13.83 11.46 3.71
N GLU A 96 13.27 11.47 4.91
CA GLU A 96 12.43 10.38 5.45
C GLU A 96 10.94 10.79 5.55
N TRP A 97 10.57 11.95 4.96
CA TRP A 97 9.21 12.46 4.93
C TRP A 97 8.49 12.05 3.65
N PHE A 98 7.32 11.43 3.76
CA PHE A 98 6.54 10.93 2.63
C PHE A 98 5.10 11.46 2.63
N ASP A 99 4.55 11.73 1.46
CA ASP A 99 3.16 12.13 1.20
C ASP A 99 2.21 10.92 1.30
N CYS A 100 2.25 10.21 2.41
CA CYS A 100 1.50 8.96 2.61
C CYS A 100 0.64 9.02 3.87
N SER A 101 -0.33 8.11 3.96
CA SER A 101 -1.14 7.91 5.16
C SER A 101 -0.51 6.85 6.09
N MET A 102 -1.03 6.76 7.31
CA MET A 102 -0.66 5.70 8.26
C MET A 102 -0.97 4.30 7.67
N GLU A 103 -2.07 4.16 6.96
CA GLU A 103 -2.50 2.92 6.30
C GLU A 103 -1.52 2.47 5.23
N ASP A 104 -0.93 3.41 4.49
CA ASP A 104 0.07 3.11 3.45
C ASP A 104 1.36 2.59 4.08
N VAL A 105 1.79 3.18 5.20
CA VAL A 105 2.96 2.70 5.96
C VAL A 105 2.68 1.30 6.53
N LYS A 106 1.51 1.06 7.13
CA LYS A 106 1.11 -0.27 7.61
C LYS A 106 1.13 -1.32 6.51
N ALA A 107 0.61 -0.97 5.33
CA ALA A 107 0.61 -1.87 4.18
C ALA A 107 2.02 -2.20 3.69
N ALA A 108 2.92 -1.23 3.69
CA ALA A 108 4.32 -1.45 3.35
C ALA A 108 4.99 -2.39 4.37
N ILE A 109 4.77 -2.17 5.67
CA ILE A 109 5.27 -3.03 6.75
C ILE A 109 4.72 -4.46 6.61
N LEU A 110 3.43 -4.62 6.36
CA LEU A 110 2.81 -5.93 6.19
C LEU A 110 3.38 -6.68 4.98
N SER A 111 3.61 -5.99 3.87
CA SER A 111 4.27 -6.57 2.69
C SER A 111 5.68 -7.07 3.00
N LEU A 112 6.47 -6.32 3.77
CA LEU A 112 7.80 -6.74 4.20
C LEU A 112 7.74 -7.92 5.16
N ARG A 113 6.79 -7.91 6.10
CA ARG A 113 6.62 -8.95 7.11
C ARG A 113 6.22 -10.29 6.51
N THR A 114 5.39 -10.28 5.49
CA THR A 114 4.85 -11.48 4.84
C THR A 114 5.64 -11.91 3.61
N GLY A 115 6.57 -11.10 3.13
CA GLY A 115 7.28 -11.31 1.86
C GLY A 115 6.39 -11.23 0.62
N SER A 116 5.09 -10.91 0.78
CA SER A 116 4.14 -10.78 -0.31
C SER A 116 3.84 -9.31 -0.57
N GLU A 117 3.88 -8.90 -1.83
CA GLU A 117 3.38 -7.57 -2.20
C GLU A 117 1.87 -7.55 -1.94
N ASN A 118 1.45 -6.81 -0.91
CA ASN A 118 0.04 -6.66 -0.58
C ASN A 118 -0.63 -5.82 -1.67
N VAL A 119 -1.37 -6.49 -2.54
CA VAL A 119 -2.08 -5.88 -3.68
C VAL A 119 -3.28 -5.06 -3.19
N GLU A 120 -3.76 -5.27 -1.96
CA GLU A 120 -5.02 -4.72 -1.46
C GLU A 120 -4.95 -3.22 -1.13
N ASN A 121 -3.77 -2.67 -0.85
CA ASN A 121 -3.61 -1.23 -0.59
C ASN A 121 -3.05 -0.46 -1.79
N ARG A 122 -3.49 -0.77 -2.99
CA ARG A 122 -3.32 0.13 -4.14
C ARG A 122 -4.31 1.29 -4.02
N THR A 123 -4.01 2.24 -3.18
CA THR A 123 -4.75 3.51 -3.08
C THR A 123 -4.51 4.44 -4.27
N GLN A 124 -3.67 4.07 -5.21
CA GLN A 124 -3.53 4.83 -6.45
C GLN A 124 -4.79 4.67 -7.27
N SER A 125 -5.51 5.75 -7.46
CA SER A 125 -6.57 5.85 -8.46
C SER A 125 -5.93 5.80 -9.86
N PHE A 126 -5.71 4.59 -10.37
CA PHE A 126 -5.27 4.44 -11.76
C PHE A 126 -6.39 4.87 -12.70
N GLY A 127 -6.11 5.85 -13.54
CA GLY A 127 -6.95 6.10 -14.69
C GLY A 127 -6.97 4.86 -15.60
N MET A 128 -8.09 4.65 -16.27
CA MET A 128 -8.15 3.60 -17.30
C MET A 128 -7.20 3.96 -18.44
N ARG A 129 -6.47 2.97 -18.95
CA ARG A 129 -5.72 3.11 -20.21
C ARG A 129 -6.71 3.35 -21.37
N PRO A 130 -6.29 4.01 -22.46
CA PRO A 130 -7.18 4.33 -23.59
C PRO A 130 -7.93 3.10 -24.15
N GLU A 131 -7.28 1.94 -24.23
CA GLU A 131 -7.88 0.71 -24.68
C GLU A 131 -8.92 0.14 -23.68
N GLN A 132 -8.67 0.28 -22.38
CA GLN A 132 -9.63 -0.11 -21.34
C GLN A 132 -10.84 0.81 -21.35
N PHE A 133 -10.62 2.11 -21.46
CA PHE A 133 -11.68 3.11 -21.55
C PHE A 133 -12.60 2.81 -22.75
N ARG A 134 -12.04 2.60 -23.93
CA ARG A 134 -12.81 2.24 -25.12
C ARG A 134 -13.65 0.98 -24.93
N ALA A 135 -13.06 -0.09 -24.38
CA ALA A 135 -13.77 -1.33 -24.13
C ALA A 135 -14.94 -1.15 -23.14
N VAL A 136 -14.71 -0.38 -22.07
CA VAL A 136 -15.76 -0.07 -21.08
C VAL A 136 -16.88 0.75 -21.69
N GLU A 137 -16.59 1.81 -22.45
CA GLU A 137 -17.61 2.65 -23.09
C GLU A 137 -18.44 1.87 -24.12
N GLN A 138 -17.79 1.09 -24.99
CA GLN A 138 -18.49 0.26 -25.96
C GLN A 138 -19.40 -0.77 -25.29
N THR A 139 -18.93 -1.41 -24.21
CA THR A 139 -19.76 -2.40 -23.51
C THR A 139 -20.94 -1.74 -22.81
N LYS A 140 -20.70 -0.58 -22.17
CA LYS A 140 -21.78 0.20 -21.55
C LYS A 140 -22.84 0.59 -22.55
N SER A 141 -22.45 1.19 -23.68
CA SER A 141 -23.39 1.61 -24.75
C SER A 141 -24.18 0.41 -25.29
N TYR A 142 -23.53 -0.72 -25.51
CA TYR A 142 -24.20 -1.95 -25.95
C TYR A 142 -25.24 -2.42 -24.91
N PHE A 143 -24.90 -2.44 -23.64
CA PHE A 143 -25.83 -2.88 -22.60
C PHE A 143 -27.04 -1.93 -22.46
N GLU A 144 -26.81 -0.62 -22.53
CA GLU A 144 -27.87 0.39 -22.47
C GLU A 144 -28.82 0.27 -23.66
N GLN A 145 -28.27 -0.01 -24.84
CA GLN A 145 -29.08 -0.22 -26.06
C GLN A 145 -29.85 -1.56 -26.01
N ALA A 146 -29.17 -2.65 -25.64
CA ALA A 146 -29.79 -3.98 -25.56
C ALA A 146 -30.97 -4.03 -24.57
N VAL A 147 -30.85 -3.34 -23.43
CA VAL A 147 -31.95 -3.25 -22.44
C VAL A 147 -33.13 -2.43 -22.97
N LYS A 148 -32.89 -1.42 -23.82
CA LYS A 148 -33.97 -0.65 -24.45
C LYS A 148 -34.69 -1.43 -25.52
N GLU A 149 -33.96 -2.18 -26.36
CA GLU A 149 -34.51 -2.95 -27.48
C GLU A 149 -35.22 -4.21 -27.02
N GLU A 150 -34.63 -4.94 -26.09
CA GLU A 150 -35.14 -6.20 -25.55
C GLU A 150 -35.08 -6.24 -24.01
N PRO A 151 -36.02 -5.64 -23.28
CA PRO A 151 -35.97 -5.50 -21.82
C PRO A 151 -35.90 -6.81 -21.03
N ASN A 152 -36.41 -7.90 -21.63
CA ASN A 152 -36.44 -9.23 -21.00
C ASN A 152 -35.20 -10.08 -21.31
N ARG A 153 -34.31 -9.63 -22.17
CA ARG A 153 -33.11 -10.34 -22.56
C ARG A 153 -31.92 -9.90 -21.70
N ILE A 154 -31.21 -10.88 -21.14
CA ILE A 154 -29.96 -10.58 -20.44
C ILE A 154 -28.85 -10.31 -21.47
N PRO A 155 -28.32 -9.09 -21.57
CA PRO A 155 -27.27 -8.79 -22.54
C PRO A 155 -25.97 -9.50 -22.18
N LYS A 156 -25.26 -9.97 -23.20
CA LYS A 156 -23.97 -10.66 -23.06
C LYS A 156 -22.95 -9.97 -23.93
N PHE A 157 -21.75 -9.76 -23.39
CA PHE A 157 -20.65 -9.13 -24.12
C PHE A 157 -19.35 -9.89 -23.89
N LEU A 158 -18.56 -10.10 -24.92
CA LEU A 158 -17.29 -10.79 -24.86
C LEU A 158 -16.12 -9.83 -25.17
N TRP A 159 -15.17 -9.73 -24.24
CA TRP A 159 -13.92 -9.04 -24.49
C TRP A 159 -12.83 -10.02 -24.95
N ASN A 160 -12.39 -9.89 -26.19
CA ASN A 160 -11.16 -10.56 -26.63
C ASN A 160 -9.97 -9.66 -26.28
N ALA A 161 -9.43 -9.86 -25.07
CA ALA A 161 -8.38 -9.00 -24.52
C ALA A 161 -7.08 -9.76 -24.31
N LYS A 162 -5.96 -9.17 -24.75
CA LYS A 162 -4.61 -9.70 -24.59
C LYS A 162 -4.23 -9.87 -23.11
N MET A 163 -3.19 -10.64 -22.84
CA MET A 163 -2.58 -10.73 -21.52
C MET A 163 -2.17 -9.31 -21.05
N ARG A 164 -2.25 -9.07 -19.74
CA ARG A 164 -1.93 -7.77 -19.11
C ARG A 164 -2.86 -6.60 -19.50
N PHE A 165 -3.96 -6.86 -20.22
CA PHE A 165 -4.98 -5.84 -20.48
C PHE A 165 -5.57 -5.24 -19.19
N GLY A 166 -5.61 -6.02 -18.10
CA GLY A 166 -6.27 -5.61 -16.85
C GLY A 166 -7.78 -5.84 -16.90
N LYS A 167 -8.20 -7.00 -17.40
CA LYS A 167 -9.62 -7.38 -17.57
C LYS A 167 -10.46 -7.13 -16.31
N THR A 168 -9.98 -7.60 -15.16
CA THR A 168 -10.69 -7.46 -13.87
C THR A 168 -10.88 -5.99 -13.49
N PHE A 169 -9.84 -5.16 -13.64
CA PHE A 169 -9.95 -3.73 -13.38
C PHE A 169 -10.98 -3.05 -14.30
N ALA A 170 -10.91 -3.33 -15.61
CA ALA A 170 -11.86 -2.78 -16.57
C ALA A 170 -13.31 -3.22 -16.29
N SER A 171 -13.53 -4.47 -15.84
CA SER A 171 -14.84 -4.97 -15.44
C SER A 171 -15.41 -4.22 -14.23
N TYR A 172 -14.59 -3.94 -13.22
CA TYR A 172 -15.02 -3.12 -12.08
C TYR A 172 -15.31 -1.67 -12.48
N GLN A 173 -14.53 -1.10 -13.39
CA GLN A 173 -14.81 0.24 -13.91
C GLN A 173 -16.13 0.30 -14.71
N LEU A 174 -16.43 -0.73 -15.49
CA LEU A 174 -17.72 -0.89 -16.17
C LEU A 174 -18.88 -0.95 -15.16
N ALA A 175 -18.74 -1.81 -14.15
CA ALA A 175 -19.75 -1.96 -13.11
C ALA A 175 -20.00 -0.65 -12.35
N LYS A 176 -18.92 0.09 -12.01
CA LYS A 176 -19.01 1.42 -11.40
C LYS A 176 -19.74 2.42 -12.30
N LYS A 177 -19.41 2.47 -13.60
CA LYS A 177 -20.07 3.36 -14.58
C LYS A 177 -21.53 3.04 -14.82
N MET A 178 -21.90 1.77 -14.70
CA MET A 178 -23.29 1.32 -14.82
C MET A 178 -24.05 1.34 -13.49
N ASN A 179 -23.42 1.75 -12.41
CA ASN A 179 -23.99 1.79 -11.07
C ASN A 179 -24.60 0.45 -10.61
N LEU A 180 -23.91 -0.66 -10.92
CA LEU A 180 -24.39 -1.99 -10.55
C LEU A 180 -24.26 -2.25 -9.06
N SER A 181 -25.34 -2.67 -8.40
CA SER A 181 -25.37 -2.95 -6.95
C SER A 181 -24.80 -4.32 -6.57
N ARG A 182 -24.74 -5.26 -7.52
CA ARG A 182 -24.25 -6.63 -7.31
C ARG A 182 -23.36 -7.05 -8.47
N ILE A 183 -22.18 -7.60 -8.16
CA ILE A 183 -21.20 -8.06 -9.15
C ILE A 183 -20.70 -9.42 -8.71
N LEU A 184 -20.71 -10.39 -9.62
CA LEU A 184 -20.00 -11.66 -9.46
C LEU A 184 -18.83 -11.69 -10.44
N ALA A 185 -17.61 -11.62 -9.92
CA ALA A 185 -16.39 -11.75 -10.72
C ALA A 185 -15.73 -13.10 -10.45
N VAL A 186 -15.58 -13.91 -11.50
CA VAL A 186 -14.86 -15.19 -11.43
C VAL A 186 -13.53 -15.03 -12.16
N SER A 187 -12.43 -15.25 -11.45
CA SER A 187 -11.07 -15.17 -12.00
C SER A 187 -10.30 -16.43 -11.64
N TYR A 188 -9.60 -16.98 -12.64
CA TYR A 188 -8.68 -18.10 -12.42
C TYR A 188 -7.27 -17.55 -12.24
N THR A 189 -6.72 -17.69 -11.05
CA THR A 189 -5.28 -17.59 -10.84
C THR A 189 -4.67 -18.95 -11.16
N HIS A 190 -3.80 -19.01 -12.16
CA HIS A 190 -2.97 -20.19 -12.35
C HIS A 190 -2.07 -20.35 -11.12
N LEU A 191 -2.42 -21.27 -10.22
CA LEU A 191 -1.46 -21.86 -9.32
C LEU A 191 -0.43 -22.56 -10.22
N ARG A 192 0.78 -22.02 -10.31
CA ARG A 192 1.91 -22.79 -10.82
C ARG A 192 2.07 -23.97 -9.86
N ALA A 193 1.69 -25.15 -10.30
CA ALA A 193 2.17 -26.36 -9.67
C ALA A 193 3.70 -26.30 -9.78
N HIS A 194 4.40 -26.23 -8.66
CA HIS A 194 5.81 -26.54 -8.61
C HIS A 194 5.89 -28.03 -8.86
N GLU A 195 6.28 -28.39 -10.09
CA GLU A 195 6.83 -29.70 -10.33
C GLU A 195 8.13 -29.77 -9.56
N THR A 196 8.13 -30.54 -8.50
CA THR A 196 9.34 -30.99 -7.82
C THR A 196 9.86 -32.18 -8.59
N ASP A 197 10.96 -32.01 -9.31
CA ASP A 197 11.86 -33.11 -9.70
C ASP A 197 12.69 -33.53 -8.49
#